data_0d65a92dfa7893061ddf5c721272c449
#
_entry.id   0d65a92dfa7893061ddf5c721272c449
#
_cell.length_a   1.000
_cell.length_b   1.000
_cell.length_c   1.000
_cell.angle_alpha   90.00
_cell.angle_beta   90.00
_cell.angle_gamma   90.00
#
_symmetry.space_group_name_H-M   'P 1'
#
loop_
_entity.id
_entity.type
_entity.pdbx_description
1 polymer ?
#
loop_
_entity_poly.entity_id
_entity_poly.type
_entity_poly.pdbx_seq_one_letter_code
_entity_poly.pdbx_strand_id
1 'polypeptide(L)'
;MNPTANQARGCASRGRSASVFRGLLVLAACTVSAVAAAQGGAPAASAASASSAAVAASAAAPVLASTAASAPAPTGQGTQYSEKGADTCLECHDDESATYSKQAIFQSKHGQRGNAHAPFGPGGLQCEACHGPGARHVAAKGKQKLLTINTFKPDSFLTVEQRNDACLSCHRGRARTQWHAGAHASAQLACTDCHKMHAGPDPVLAKISQPEVCYRCHKQQQADFQKTSSHPVRFGRMACSDCHNPHGSSGPSMLAQPTLNQTCYTCHAEKRGPLLWEHAPVAEDCSLCHAAHGSVRDALLKKSPPLLCQQCHEPAGHPSVAYNGGALPGNAPGGTTAGASVFLLAGGCTNCHSQVHGSNHPSGSKLMR
;
A
#
# COMPACT_ATOMS: atom_id res chain seq x y z
N MET A 1 21.21 29.82 -51.33
CA MET A 1 20.63 29.17 -52.53
C MET A 1 19.44 28.30 -52.04
N ASN A 2 18.29 28.85 -52.15
CA ASN A 2 16.96 28.18 -52.15
C ASN A 2 16.75 27.57 -53.55
N PRO A 3 15.74 26.77 -53.89
CA PRO A 3 14.51 26.38 -53.16
C PRO A 3 13.94 24.99 -53.50
N THR A 4 12.69 24.81 -53.09
CA THR A 4 11.52 24.07 -53.63
C THR A 4 11.32 22.67 -53.04
N ALA A 5 10.18 22.25 -52.65
CA ALA A 5 8.74 22.56 -52.71
C ALA A 5 7.99 21.25 -52.49
N ASN A 6 7.06 21.26 -51.61
CA ASN A 6 5.65 20.93 -51.81
C ASN A 6 5.26 19.54 -52.30
N GLN A 7 4.50 18.80 -51.50
CA GLN A 7 3.21 18.27 -51.97
C GLN A 7 2.34 17.74 -50.78
N ALA A 8 1.25 18.43 -50.60
CA ALA A 8 0.08 17.98 -49.86
C ALA A 8 -0.78 17.05 -50.75
N ARG A 9 -1.33 15.98 -50.21
CA ARG A 9 -2.57 15.28 -50.65
C ARG A 9 -3.19 14.76 -49.40
N GLY A 10 -4.34 15.09 -49.00
CA GLY A 10 -5.61 15.16 -49.70
C GLY A 10 -6.55 14.10 -49.09
N CYS A 11 -7.36 14.54 -48.21
CA CYS A 11 -8.73 14.23 -47.88
C CYS A 11 -9.38 12.99 -48.53
N ALA A 12 -9.96 12.12 -47.68
CA ALA A 12 -11.22 11.44 -48.02
C ALA A 12 -11.98 11.04 -46.75
N SER A 13 -13.05 11.76 -46.48
CA SER A 13 -14.16 11.43 -45.60
C SER A 13 -15.07 10.36 -46.23
N ARG A 14 -15.44 9.35 -45.47
CA ARG A 14 -16.69 8.54 -45.64
C ARG A 14 -17.00 8.06 -44.25
N GLY A 15 -18.11 8.30 -43.64
CA GLY A 15 -19.50 8.26 -44.06
C GLY A 15 -20.19 7.16 -43.25
N ARG A 16 -20.90 7.59 -42.21
CA ARG A 16 -22.06 7.02 -41.53
C ARG A 16 -22.48 5.57 -41.82
N SER A 17 -22.67 4.80 -40.76
CA SER A 17 -23.89 3.98 -40.63
C SER A 17 -24.23 3.81 -39.14
N ALA A 18 -25.33 4.39 -38.75
CA ALA A 18 -26.07 4.11 -37.54
C ALA A 18 -26.82 2.78 -37.71
N SER A 19 -26.68 1.86 -36.82
CA SER A 19 -27.59 0.73 -36.66
C SER A 19 -28.20 0.80 -35.26
N VAL A 20 -29.43 1.21 -35.26
CA VAL A 20 -30.38 1.11 -34.15
C VAL A 20 -30.79 -0.34 -34.04
N PHE A 21 -30.52 -1.00 -32.92
CA PHE A 21 -31.20 -2.22 -32.55
C PHE A 21 -32.05 -1.96 -31.31
N ARG A 22 -33.36 -1.95 -31.60
CA ARG A 22 -34.45 -1.93 -30.61
C ARG A 22 -34.60 -3.34 -30.02
N GLY A 23 -34.71 -3.39 -28.73
CA GLY A 23 -35.75 -4.10 -27.98
C GLY A 23 -35.68 -5.60 -27.88
N LEU A 24 -35.63 -6.09 -26.69
CA LEU A 24 -36.70 -6.92 -26.12
C LEU A 24 -36.44 -7.09 -24.60
N LEU A 25 -37.30 -6.49 -23.81
CA LEU A 25 -37.51 -6.86 -22.41
C LEU A 25 -38.14 -8.26 -22.37
N VAL A 26 -37.50 -9.20 -21.70
CA VAL A 26 -38.15 -10.44 -21.24
C VAL A 26 -38.11 -10.40 -19.70
N LEU A 27 -39.25 -10.12 -19.13
CA LEU A 27 -39.56 -10.38 -17.73
C LEU A 27 -39.68 -11.90 -17.54
N ALA A 28 -38.80 -12.47 -16.71
CA ALA A 28 -39.00 -13.81 -16.16
C ALA A 28 -39.32 -13.66 -14.69
N ALA A 29 -40.55 -13.88 -14.33
CA ALA A 29 -41.03 -14.03 -12.99
C ALA A 29 -40.56 -15.42 -12.47
N CYS A 30 -39.75 -15.46 -11.42
CA CYS A 30 -39.47 -16.66 -10.67
C CYS A 30 -40.34 -16.72 -9.42
N THR A 31 -41.23 -17.71 -9.43
CA THR A 31 -42.10 -18.12 -8.34
C THR A 31 -41.32 -18.70 -7.19
N VAL A 32 -41.66 -18.20 -5.98
CA VAL A 32 -41.22 -18.74 -4.70
C VAL A 32 -41.97 -20.06 -4.45
N SER A 33 -41.22 -21.13 -4.26
CA SER A 33 -41.78 -22.39 -3.70
C SER A 33 -41.27 -22.55 -2.27
N ALA A 34 -42.16 -22.39 -1.33
CA ALA A 34 -42.02 -22.79 0.07
C ALA A 34 -42.11 -24.31 0.18
N VAL A 35 -41.18 -24.96 0.85
CA VAL A 35 -41.32 -26.34 1.32
C VAL A 35 -41.19 -26.32 2.87
N ALA A 36 -42.24 -26.81 3.49
CA ALA A 36 -42.43 -26.91 4.93
C ALA A 36 -41.73 -28.13 5.52
N ALA A 37 -41.28 -27.94 6.72
CA ALA A 37 -41.16 -28.77 7.93
C ALA A 37 -41.22 -30.30 7.83
N ALA A 38 -40.25 -30.94 8.47
CA ALA A 38 -40.48 -32.17 9.23
C ALA A 38 -39.64 -32.17 10.54
N GLN A 39 -40.34 -32.28 11.65
CA GLN A 39 -39.88 -32.43 13.03
C GLN A 39 -39.40 -33.87 13.25
N GLY A 40 -38.48 -34.04 14.16
CA GLY A 40 -38.10 -35.33 14.74
C GLY A 40 -36.92 -35.18 15.66
N GLY A 41 -37.16 -35.07 16.92
CA GLY A 41 -37.06 -36.05 17.97
C GLY A 41 -35.76 -35.85 18.77
N ALA A 42 -35.90 -35.33 20.00
CA ALA A 42 -34.89 -35.39 21.04
C ALA A 42 -34.81 -36.80 21.66
N PRO A 43 -33.74 -37.11 22.40
CA PRO A 43 -33.97 -37.42 23.79
C PRO A 43 -33.05 -36.63 24.77
N ALA A 44 -33.68 -36.45 25.93
CA ALA A 44 -33.17 -35.82 27.13
C ALA A 44 -32.21 -36.73 27.93
N ALA A 45 -31.38 -36.11 28.69
CA ALA A 45 -30.93 -36.34 30.07
C ALA A 45 -29.54 -35.70 30.24
N SER A 46 -29.18 -35.02 31.28
CA SER A 46 -29.42 -35.15 32.70
C SER A 46 -28.99 -33.87 33.40
N ALA A 47 -29.71 -33.52 34.41
CA ALA A 47 -29.48 -32.41 35.29
C ALA A 47 -28.23 -32.63 36.17
N ALA A 48 -27.47 -31.55 36.39
CA ALA A 48 -26.68 -31.39 37.61
C ALA A 48 -26.82 -29.95 38.10
N SER A 49 -27.53 -29.84 39.23
CA SER A 49 -27.67 -28.63 40.00
C SER A 49 -26.37 -28.26 40.68
N ALA A 50 -25.99 -27.00 40.63
CA ALA A 50 -25.15 -26.39 41.64
C ALA A 50 -25.40 -24.88 41.73
N SER A 51 -26.11 -24.51 42.71
CA SER A 51 -25.91 -23.46 43.72
C SER A 51 -25.72 -22.01 43.27
N SER A 52 -26.75 -21.26 43.60
CA SER A 52 -26.75 -19.82 43.70
C SER A 52 -25.68 -19.30 44.67
N ALA A 53 -24.95 -18.31 44.23
CA ALA A 53 -24.38 -17.30 45.10
C ALA A 53 -24.62 -15.93 44.46
N ALA A 54 -25.63 -15.26 45.00
CA ALA A 54 -25.85 -13.84 44.79
C ALA A 54 -24.71 -13.08 45.46
N VAL A 55 -24.01 -12.26 44.70
CA VAL A 55 -23.25 -11.13 45.23
C VAL A 55 -23.76 -9.89 44.57
N ALA A 56 -24.59 -9.18 45.28
CA ALA A 56 -24.92 -7.80 45.03
C ALA A 56 -23.71 -6.92 45.40
N ALA A 57 -23.51 -5.92 44.65
CA ALA A 57 -23.06 -4.57 44.99
C ALA A 57 -22.30 -3.99 43.81
N SER A 58 -23.06 -3.38 42.94
CA SER A 58 -22.60 -2.37 42.04
C SER A 58 -22.07 -1.18 42.83
N ALA A 59 -20.78 -1.01 42.89
CA ALA A 59 -20.16 0.26 43.18
C ALA A 59 -19.78 0.87 41.82
N ALA A 60 -20.54 1.87 41.39
CA ALA A 60 -20.17 2.74 40.31
C ALA A 60 -18.81 3.38 40.63
N ALA A 61 -17.77 2.90 39.98
CA ALA A 61 -16.51 3.57 39.99
C ALA A 61 -16.68 4.93 39.28
N PRO A 62 -16.24 6.04 39.87
CA PRO A 62 -16.24 7.31 39.19
C PRO A 62 -15.37 7.16 37.94
N VAL A 63 -15.95 7.51 36.79
CA VAL A 63 -15.19 7.79 35.57
C VAL A 63 -14.23 8.92 35.94
N LEU A 64 -13.00 8.55 36.24
CA LEU A 64 -11.90 9.51 36.26
C LEU A 64 -11.82 10.07 34.85
N ALA A 65 -12.37 11.28 34.68
CA ALA A 65 -12.04 12.10 33.54
C ALA A 65 -10.51 12.17 33.54
N SER A 66 -9.90 11.45 32.61
CA SER A 66 -8.48 11.57 32.31
C SER A 66 -8.32 13.00 31.80
N THR A 67 -7.99 13.89 32.69
CA THR A 67 -7.35 15.15 32.32
C THR A 67 -6.05 14.74 31.66
N ALA A 68 -6.07 14.70 30.34
CA ALA A 68 -4.86 14.63 29.55
C ALA A 68 -4.02 15.81 30.04
N ALA A 69 -3.02 15.52 30.84
CA ALA A 69 -2.03 16.51 31.24
C ALA A 69 -1.46 17.05 29.93
N SER A 70 -1.81 18.29 29.57
CA SER A 70 -1.21 18.99 28.47
C SER A 70 0.29 18.97 28.71
N ALA A 71 1.03 18.37 27.78
CA ALA A 71 2.48 18.44 27.79
C ALA A 71 2.89 19.91 27.96
N PRO A 72 3.91 20.22 28.74
CA PRO A 72 4.33 21.60 28.95
C PRO A 72 4.61 22.25 27.61
N ALA A 73 4.08 23.45 27.40
CA ALA A 73 4.28 24.19 26.17
C ALA A 73 5.79 24.32 25.91
N PRO A 74 6.27 24.02 24.70
CA PRO A 74 7.69 24.02 24.38
C PRO A 74 8.28 25.41 24.67
N THR A 75 9.49 25.43 25.18
CA THR A 75 10.23 26.66 25.49
C THR A 75 10.34 27.55 24.26
N GLY A 76 9.69 28.69 24.29
CA GLY A 76 9.64 29.64 23.16
C GLY A 76 8.24 29.90 22.63
N GLN A 77 7.37 28.90 22.58
CA GLN A 77 5.98 29.05 22.15
C GLN A 77 5.15 29.66 23.28
N GLY A 78 4.31 30.64 22.94
CA GLY A 78 3.35 31.21 23.88
C GLY A 78 2.21 30.23 24.20
N THR A 79 1.39 30.58 25.18
CA THR A 79 0.18 29.80 25.53
C THR A 79 -1.09 30.46 25.04
N GLN A 80 -1.02 31.69 24.54
CA GLN A 80 -2.16 32.46 24.09
C GLN A 80 -2.34 32.35 22.56
N TYR A 81 -3.55 32.14 22.15
CA TYR A 81 -3.95 32.14 20.75
C TYR A 81 -4.18 33.57 20.24
N SER A 82 -4.09 33.75 18.93
CA SER A 82 -4.37 35.01 18.26
C SER A 82 -5.88 35.38 18.35
N GLU A 83 -6.17 36.67 18.42
CA GLU A 83 -7.55 37.14 18.67
C GLU A 83 -8.52 36.86 17.53
N LYS A 84 -8.05 36.95 16.27
CA LYS A 84 -8.88 36.77 15.07
C LYS A 84 -8.61 35.47 14.32
N GLY A 85 -7.90 34.52 14.95
CA GLY A 85 -7.56 33.23 14.34
C GLY A 85 -6.78 33.39 13.02
N ALA A 86 -7.23 32.76 11.94
CA ALA A 86 -6.53 32.77 10.65
C ALA A 86 -6.40 34.18 10.05
N ASP A 87 -7.35 35.07 10.28
CA ASP A 87 -7.29 36.44 9.74
C ASP A 87 -6.08 37.20 10.27
N THR A 88 -5.72 37.02 11.56
CA THR A 88 -4.48 37.56 12.12
C THR A 88 -3.24 37.04 11.38
N CYS A 89 -3.24 35.79 11.00
CA CYS A 89 -2.10 35.18 10.30
C CYS A 89 -2.00 35.72 8.85
N LEU A 90 -3.13 35.85 8.18
CA LEU A 90 -3.22 36.27 6.77
C LEU A 90 -2.86 37.75 6.57
N GLU A 91 -2.89 38.58 7.61
CA GLU A 91 -2.38 39.97 7.53
C GLU A 91 -0.90 40.04 7.09
N CYS A 92 -0.11 39.00 7.37
CA CYS A 92 1.32 38.93 7.00
C CYS A 92 1.66 37.74 6.11
N HIS A 93 0.82 36.72 6.10
CA HIS A 93 1.02 35.46 5.37
C HIS A 93 0.04 35.33 4.21
N ASP A 94 -0.10 36.38 3.41
CA ASP A 94 -0.78 36.36 2.12
C ASP A 94 0.04 35.61 1.06
N ASP A 95 -0.56 35.37 -0.08
CA ASP A 95 0.08 34.64 -1.17
C ASP A 95 1.12 35.45 -1.94
N GLU A 96 1.08 36.79 -1.84
CA GLU A 96 1.99 37.68 -2.57
C GLU A 96 3.41 37.64 -2.01
N SER A 97 3.56 37.31 -0.73
CA SER A 97 4.83 37.30 -0.02
C SER A 97 5.48 35.93 0.18
N ALA A 98 4.85 34.84 -0.31
CA ALA A 98 5.25 33.49 0.06
C ALA A 98 5.84 32.65 -1.07
N THR A 99 6.87 31.89 -0.77
CA THR A 99 7.51 30.91 -1.67
C THR A 99 6.56 29.78 -2.11
N TYR A 100 5.42 29.61 -1.45
CA TYR A 100 4.35 28.67 -1.79
C TYR A 100 3.03 29.16 -1.22
N SER A 101 1.94 28.87 -1.92
CA SER A 101 0.61 29.32 -1.55
C SER A 101 0.18 28.72 -0.20
N LYS A 102 -0.04 29.57 0.78
CA LYS A 102 -0.62 29.18 2.08
C LYS A 102 -2.12 28.96 1.96
N GLN A 103 -2.77 29.59 0.97
CA GLN A 103 -4.20 29.45 0.71
C GLN A 103 -4.54 28.04 0.19
N ALA A 104 -3.58 27.28 -0.32
CA ALA A 104 -3.81 25.91 -0.75
C ALA A 104 -4.36 25.00 0.37
N ILE A 105 -4.14 25.34 1.66
CA ILE A 105 -4.76 24.63 2.80
C ILE A 105 -6.29 24.65 2.71
N PHE A 106 -6.89 25.74 2.21
CA PHE A 106 -8.34 25.86 2.09
C PHE A 106 -8.95 24.94 1.04
N GLN A 107 -8.14 24.42 0.11
CA GLN A 107 -8.55 23.41 -0.87
C GLN A 107 -8.48 22.00 -0.30
N SER A 108 -7.85 21.82 0.85
CA SER A 108 -7.70 20.54 1.52
C SER A 108 -8.89 20.22 2.43
N LYS A 109 -8.97 18.96 2.89
CA LYS A 109 -9.95 18.57 3.90
C LYS A 109 -9.78 19.31 5.23
N HIS A 110 -8.57 19.77 5.55
CA HIS A 110 -8.30 20.55 6.76
C HIS A 110 -8.93 21.94 6.69
N GLY A 111 -9.05 22.54 5.50
CA GLY A 111 -9.68 23.84 5.28
C GLY A 111 -11.19 23.85 5.21
N GLN A 112 -11.86 22.70 5.34
CA GLN A 112 -13.32 22.61 5.21
C GLN A 112 -14.03 23.21 6.44
N ARG A 113 -14.71 24.33 6.26
CA ARG A 113 -15.43 25.04 7.33
C ARG A 113 -16.66 24.29 7.85
N GLY A 114 -17.30 23.46 7.04
CA GLY A 114 -18.47 22.66 7.41
C GLY A 114 -18.17 21.36 8.17
N ASN A 115 -16.92 20.99 8.34
CA ASN A 115 -16.51 19.76 9.00
C ASN A 115 -16.05 20.05 10.43
N ALA A 116 -16.82 19.61 11.42
CA ALA A 116 -16.50 19.81 12.85
C ALA A 116 -15.16 19.19 13.31
N HIS A 117 -14.61 18.25 12.54
CA HIS A 117 -13.32 17.62 12.83
C HIS A 117 -12.16 18.29 12.07
N ALA A 118 -12.41 19.27 11.22
CA ALA A 118 -11.38 19.99 10.50
C ALA A 118 -10.85 21.16 11.36
N PRO A 119 -9.55 21.51 11.24
CA PRO A 119 -8.98 22.68 11.92
C PRO A 119 -9.75 23.97 11.66
N PHE A 120 -10.30 24.14 10.46
CA PHE A 120 -11.09 25.29 10.04
C PHE A 120 -12.62 25.09 10.22
N GLY A 121 -13.04 24.01 10.84
CA GLY A 121 -14.44 23.78 11.19
C GLY A 121 -14.91 24.59 12.40
N PRO A 122 -16.19 24.44 12.79
CA PRO A 122 -16.75 25.15 13.95
C PRO A 122 -15.95 24.86 15.23
N GLY A 123 -15.49 25.91 15.91
CA GLY A 123 -14.68 25.79 17.13
C GLY A 123 -13.24 25.31 16.93
N GLY A 124 -12.77 25.16 15.70
CA GLY A 124 -11.40 24.77 15.38
C GLY A 124 -10.42 25.94 15.52
N LEU A 125 -9.15 25.59 15.83
CA LEU A 125 -8.07 26.56 16.03
C LEU A 125 -7.41 27.04 14.73
N GLN A 126 -7.97 26.66 13.58
CA GLN A 126 -7.52 27.07 12.26
C GLN A 126 -6.00 26.84 12.04
N CYS A 127 -5.24 27.88 11.66
CA CYS A 127 -3.78 27.76 11.48
C CYS A 127 -3.09 27.29 12.77
N GLU A 128 -3.55 27.73 13.90
CA GLU A 128 -2.97 27.46 15.20
C GLU A 128 -3.23 26.02 15.70
N ALA A 129 -4.15 25.28 15.05
CA ALA A 129 -4.34 23.86 15.32
C ALA A 129 -3.07 23.03 15.01
N CYS A 130 -2.28 23.49 14.04
CA CYS A 130 -1.04 22.83 13.62
C CYS A 130 0.19 23.60 14.10
N HIS A 131 0.15 24.94 13.97
CA HIS A 131 1.28 25.79 14.27
C HIS A 131 1.40 26.17 15.76
N GLY A 132 0.36 25.87 16.55
CA GLY A 132 0.28 26.22 17.97
C GLY A 132 -0.05 27.70 18.23
N PRO A 133 -0.14 28.12 19.51
CA PRO A 133 -0.53 29.46 19.91
C PRO A 133 0.33 30.55 19.28
N GLY A 134 -0.29 31.47 18.55
CA GLY A 134 0.37 32.45 17.68
C GLY A 134 0.54 33.87 18.28
N ALA A 135 -0.12 34.19 19.38
CA ALA A 135 -0.10 35.58 19.90
C ALA A 135 1.35 36.11 20.11
N ARG A 136 2.22 35.29 20.66
CA ARG A 136 3.65 35.66 20.85
C ARG A 136 4.39 35.82 19.52
N HIS A 137 4.04 35.01 18.51
CA HIS A 137 4.59 35.12 17.16
C HIS A 137 4.21 36.44 16.51
N VAL A 138 2.95 36.85 16.63
CA VAL A 138 2.46 38.14 16.10
C VAL A 138 3.20 39.31 16.76
N ALA A 139 3.40 39.27 18.07
CA ALA A 139 4.08 40.31 18.82
C ALA A 139 5.62 40.34 18.60
N ALA A 140 6.25 39.25 18.23
CA ALA A 140 7.68 39.13 18.04
C ALA A 140 8.18 39.89 16.79
N LYS A 141 9.48 40.28 16.80
CA LYS A 141 10.11 40.99 15.67
C LYS A 141 11.32 40.23 15.15
N GLY A 142 11.58 40.38 13.87
CA GLY A 142 12.75 39.79 13.18
C GLY A 142 12.86 38.28 13.32
N LYS A 143 14.08 37.78 13.48
CA LYS A 143 14.36 36.33 13.58
C LYS A 143 13.73 35.64 14.79
N GLN A 144 13.39 36.38 15.85
CA GLN A 144 12.73 35.81 17.04
C GLN A 144 11.35 35.24 16.73
N LYS A 145 10.69 35.71 15.67
CA LYS A 145 9.41 35.14 15.22
C LYS A 145 9.49 33.62 14.98
N LEU A 146 10.58 33.15 14.39
CA LEU A 146 10.76 31.73 14.08
C LEU A 146 10.90 30.83 15.30
N LEU A 147 11.26 31.41 16.45
CA LEU A 147 11.42 30.72 17.73
C LEU A 147 10.15 30.67 18.59
N THR A 148 9.04 31.21 18.06
CA THR A 148 7.80 31.39 18.82
C THR A 148 6.60 30.65 18.24
N ILE A 149 6.78 29.92 17.14
CA ILE A 149 5.73 29.17 16.47
C ILE A 149 6.31 27.90 15.82
N ASN A 150 5.53 26.85 15.71
CA ASN A 150 5.93 25.64 15.00
C ASN A 150 6.02 25.91 13.50
N THR A 151 7.22 25.89 12.94
CA THR A 151 7.44 26.12 11.50
C THR A 151 7.40 24.86 10.67
N PHE A 152 7.42 23.68 11.28
CA PHE A 152 7.59 22.38 10.63
C PHE A 152 8.86 22.23 9.76
N LYS A 153 9.77 23.18 9.81
CA LYS A 153 11.05 23.11 9.10
C LYS A 153 12.07 22.29 9.89
N PRO A 154 13.13 21.76 9.22
CA PRO A 154 14.19 21.03 9.91
C PRO A 154 14.91 21.85 10.98
N ASP A 155 14.99 23.17 10.81
CA ASP A 155 15.60 24.14 11.74
C ASP A 155 14.62 24.68 12.80
N SER A 156 13.43 24.06 12.93
CA SER A 156 12.48 24.41 14.00
C SER A 156 13.11 24.17 15.37
N PHE A 157 12.77 25.02 16.34
CA PHE A 157 13.16 24.83 17.75
C PHE A 157 12.45 23.62 18.41
N LEU A 158 11.41 23.09 17.77
CA LEU A 158 10.70 21.88 18.20
C LEU A 158 11.38 20.62 17.69
N THR A 159 11.42 19.60 18.52
CA THR A 159 11.86 18.26 18.09
C THR A 159 10.95 17.69 17.02
N VAL A 160 11.40 16.67 16.30
CA VAL A 160 10.57 15.97 15.31
C VAL A 160 9.32 15.40 15.96
N GLU A 161 9.45 14.82 17.14
CA GLU A 161 8.35 14.25 17.89
C GLU A 161 7.29 15.32 18.23
N GLN A 162 7.70 16.45 18.77
CA GLN A 162 6.80 17.57 19.08
C GLN A 162 6.09 18.12 17.84
N ARG A 163 6.79 18.16 16.69
CA ARG A 163 6.17 18.54 15.41
C ARG A 163 5.13 17.51 14.95
N ASN A 164 5.42 16.22 15.15
CA ASN A 164 4.51 15.14 14.81
C ASN A 164 3.29 15.10 15.73
N ASP A 165 3.43 15.44 16.99
CA ASP A 165 2.35 15.48 17.96
C ASP A 165 1.23 16.45 17.55
N ALA A 166 1.56 17.54 16.87
CA ALA A 166 0.57 18.44 16.30
C ALA A 166 -0.39 17.70 15.32
N CYS A 167 0.14 16.76 14.53
CA CYS A 167 -0.67 15.93 13.63
C CYS A 167 -1.36 14.79 14.38
N LEU A 168 -0.63 14.12 15.27
CA LEU A 168 -1.11 12.96 16.03
C LEU A 168 -2.18 13.34 17.06
N SER A 169 -2.31 14.61 17.45
CA SER A 169 -3.43 15.06 18.27
C SER A 169 -4.80 14.65 17.70
N CYS A 170 -4.93 14.59 16.38
CA CYS A 170 -6.13 14.17 15.67
C CYS A 170 -5.92 12.85 14.89
N HIS A 171 -4.72 12.59 14.40
CA HIS A 171 -4.43 11.46 13.50
C HIS A 171 -3.83 10.24 14.22
N ARG A 172 -4.45 9.74 15.30
CA ARG A 172 -3.94 8.58 16.11
C ARG A 172 -4.40 7.21 15.62
N GLY A 173 -5.47 7.15 14.86
CA GLY A 173 -6.13 5.90 14.55
C GLY A 173 -5.77 5.27 13.20
N ARG A 174 -6.33 4.06 12.95
CA ARG A 174 -6.22 3.31 11.70
C ARG A 174 -4.75 3.01 11.34
N ALA A 175 -4.36 3.27 10.11
CA ALA A 175 -3.01 2.99 9.60
C ALA A 175 -1.86 3.67 10.38
N ARG A 176 -2.16 4.63 11.27
CA ARG A 176 -1.16 5.39 12.06
C ARG A 176 -1.02 4.89 13.50
N THR A 177 -1.82 3.92 13.91
CA THR A 177 -1.79 3.38 15.28
C THR A 177 -0.41 2.90 15.72
N GLN A 178 0.39 2.41 14.76
CA GLN A 178 1.74 1.88 15.04
C GLN A 178 2.86 2.86 14.70
N TRP A 179 2.57 4.16 14.54
CA TRP A 179 3.56 5.16 14.16
C TRP A 179 4.81 5.13 15.04
N HIS A 180 4.63 5.18 16.36
CA HIS A 180 5.77 5.23 17.30
C HIS A 180 6.66 3.98 17.28
N ALA A 181 6.14 2.83 16.86
CA ALA A 181 6.89 1.60 16.67
C ALA A 181 7.43 1.43 15.24
N GLY A 182 7.09 2.32 14.32
CA GLY A 182 7.45 2.24 12.91
C GLY A 182 8.89 2.67 12.64
N ALA A 183 9.49 2.13 11.59
CA ALA A 183 10.86 2.44 11.18
C ALA A 183 11.05 3.93 10.85
N HIS A 184 10.06 4.58 10.26
CA HIS A 184 10.13 6.01 9.93
C HIS A 184 10.15 6.90 11.18
N ALA A 185 9.37 6.57 12.21
CA ALA A 185 9.43 7.29 13.48
C ALA A 185 10.77 7.08 14.17
N SER A 186 11.29 5.85 14.17
CA SER A 186 12.63 5.53 14.71
C SER A 186 13.75 6.27 13.97
N ALA A 187 13.58 6.50 12.68
CA ALA A 187 14.47 7.30 11.85
C ALA A 187 14.24 8.83 11.99
N GLN A 188 13.44 9.26 12.96
CA GLN A 188 13.15 10.66 13.23
C GLN A 188 12.58 11.44 12.05
N LEU A 189 11.70 10.79 11.25
CA LEU A 189 11.02 11.49 10.16
C LEU A 189 9.82 12.28 10.68
N ALA A 190 9.70 13.51 10.19
CA ALA A 190 8.52 14.31 10.40
C ALA A 190 7.39 13.93 9.44
N CYS A 191 6.13 14.04 9.86
CA CYS A 191 4.98 13.86 8.99
C CYS A 191 5.09 14.71 7.71
N THR A 192 5.65 15.92 7.86
CA THR A 192 5.85 16.89 6.77
C THR A 192 6.97 16.54 5.80
N ASP A 193 7.79 15.54 6.10
CA ASP A 193 8.79 15.05 5.14
C ASP A 193 8.11 14.35 3.96
N CYS A 194 6.95 13.77 4.20
CA CYS A 194 6.14 13.12 3.17
C CYS A 194 4.91 13.93 2.80
N HIS A 195 4.18 14.45 3.79
CA HIS A 195 2.92 15.17 3.60
C HIS A 195 3.12 16.67 3.38
N LYS A 196 2.34 17.24 2.45
CA LYS A 196 2.39 18.68 2.10
C LYS A 196 1.03 19.32 2.36
N MET A 197 0.86 19.88 3.57
CA MET A 197 -0.43 20.43 4.01
C MET A 197 -0.81 21.71 3.25
N HIS A 198 0.16 22.48 2.80
CA HIS A 198 -0.03 23.70 2.00
C HIS A 198 0.14 23.44 0.49
N ALA A 199 -0.04 22.22 0.02
CA ALA A 199 -0.13 21.89 -1.39
C ALA A 199 -1.60 21.64 -1.77
N GLY A 200 -1.98 21.86 -3.01
CA GLY A 200 -3.32 21.57 -3.51
C GLY A 200 -3.65 20.08 -3.27
N PRO A 201 -3.38 19.13 -4.17
CA PRO A 201 -3.35 17.72 -3.81
C PRO A 201 -2.00 17.38 -3.12
N ASP A 202 -2.05 16.71 -1.98
CA ASP A 202 -0.85 16.20 -1.33
C ASP A 202 -0.24 15.08 -2.19
N PRO A 203 1.00 15.23 -2.70
CA PRO A 203 1.58 14.28 -3.66
C PRO A 203 1.67 12.85 -3.14
N VAL A 204 1.82 12.66 -1.82
CA VAL A 204 1.93 11.31 -1.25
C VAL A 204 0.60 10.54 -1.24
N LEU A 205 -0.52 11.24 -1.41
CA LEU A 205 -1.86 10.63 -1.42
C LEU A 205 -2.32 10.17 -2.80
N ALA A 206 -1.66 10.59 -3.88
CA ALA A 206 -2.01 10.19 -5.23
C ALA A 206 -1.06 9.09 -5.73
N LYS A 207 -1.60 7.99 -6.25
CA LYS A 207 -0.80 6.82 -6.68
C LYS A 207 0.30 7.18 -7.68
N ILE A 208 0.02 8.10 -8.59
CA ILE A 208 0.98 8.49 -9.64
C ILE A 208 2.17 9.29 -9.10
N SER A 209 1.98 10.10 -8.07
CA SER A 209 3.02 10.97 -7.50
C SER A 209 3.63 10.44 -6.20
N GLN A 210 2.97 9.48 -5.53
CA GLN A 210 3.45 8.90 -4.29
C GLN A 210 4.87 8.31 -4.41
N PRO A 211 5.22 7.54 -5.47
CA PRO A 211 6.53 6.94 -5.58
C PRO A 211 7.67 7.97 -5.55
N GLU A 212 7.48 9.12 -6.17
CA GLU A 212 8.49 10.19 -6.18
C GLU A 212 8.77 10.75 -4.78
N VAL A 213 7.77 10.77 -3.91
CA VAL A 213 7.97 11.15 -2.51
C VAL A 213 8.83 10.12 -1.78
N CYS A 214 8.57 8.83 -1.99
CA CYS A 214 9.33 7.73 -1.38
C CYS A 214 10.77 7.65 -1.93
N TYR A 215 10.94 7.84 -3.23
CA TYR A 215 12.22 7.76 -3.93
C TYR A 215 13.22 8.84 -3.52
N ARG A 216 12.80 9.88 -2.82
CA ARG A 216 13.77 10.85 -2.25
C ARG A 216 14.80 10.16 -1.35
N CYS A 217 14.41 9.12 -0.64
CA CYS A 217 15.26 8.33 0.25
C CYS A 217 15.46 6.90 -0.26
N HIS A 218 14.45 6.25 -0.83
CA HIS A 218 14.46 4.86 -1.26
C HIS A 218 14.99 4.69 -2.71
N LYS A 219 16.27 5.04 -2.92
CA LYS A 219 16.90 5.03 -4.25
C LYS A 219 17.05 3.65 -4.87
N GLN A 220 17.29 2.62 -4.05
CA GLN A 220 17.40 1.25 -4.53
C GLN A 220 16.07 0.77 -5.12
N GLN A 221 14.95 1.04 -4.42
CA GLN A 221 13.61 0.69 -4.90
C GLN A 221 13.25 1.46 -6.17
N GLN A 222 13.68 2.73 -6.28
CA GLN A 222 13.54 3.50 -7.52
C GLN A 222 14.23 2.78 -8.69
N ALA A 223 15.47 2.35 -8.50
CA ALA A 223 16.23 1.64 -9.52
C ALA A 223 15.59 0.28 -9.86
N ASP A 224 15.08 -0.44 -8.85
CA ASP A 224 14.44 -1.73 -9.05
C ASP A 224 13.16 -1.60 -9.88
N PHE A 225 12.32 -0.60 -9.64
CA PHE A 225 11.12 -0.36 -10.44
C PHE A 225 11.39 0.10 -11.88
N GLN A 226 12.64 0.45 -12.23
CA GLN A 226 13.04 0.73 -13.63
C GLN A 226 13.39 -0.54 -14.41
N LYS A 227 13.51 -1.70 -13.77
CA LYS A 227 13.79 -2.97 -14.44
C LYS A 227 12.65 -3.39 -15.37
N THR A 228 12.95 -4.27 -16.32
CA THR A 228 12.01 -4.69 -17.37
C THR A 228 10.76 -5.36 -16.82
N SER A 229 10.88 -6.18 -15.79
CA SER A 229 9.78 -6.82 -15.09
C SER A 229 9.59 -6.13 -13.74
N SER A 230 8.49 -5.40 -13.56
CA SER A 230 8.16 -4.69 -12.33
C SER A 230 6.64 -4.52 -12.21
N HIS A 231 6.17 -4.38 -10.97
CA HIS A 231 4.78 -3.96 -10.77
C HIS A 231 4.54 -2.56 -11.36
N PRO A 232 3.31 -2.23 -11.79
CA PRO A 232 3.01 -1.03 -12.58
C PRO A 232 2.95 0.25 -11.73
N VAL A 233 3.92 0.42 -10.82
CA VAL A 233 4.06 1.60 -9.96
C VAL A 233 4.37 2.84 -10.79
N ARG A 234 5.24 2.72 -11.81
CA ARG A 234 5.60 3.81 -12.70
C ARG A 234 4.43 4.41 -13.48
N PHE A 235 3.37 3.64 -13.62
CA PHE A 235 2.17 4.04 -14.38
C PHE A 235 1.02 4.49 -13.46
N GLY A 236 1.26 4.65 -12.17
CA GLY A 236 0.25 5.06 -11.20
C GLY A 236 -0.88 4.05 -10.97
N ARG A 237 -0.74 2.81 -11.49
CA ARG A 237 -1.73 1.74 -11.27
C ARG A 237 -1.56 1.11 -9.89
N MET A 238 -0.33 1.15 -9.37
CA MET A 238 0.02 0.76 -8.01
C MET A 238 0.84 1.86 -7.34
N ALA A 239 0.85 1.85 -6.02
CA ALA A 239 1.65 2.74 -5.20
C ALA A 239 2.39 1.93 -4.12
N CYS A 240 3.41 2.51 -3.50
CA CYS A 240 4.15 1.86 -2.42
C CYS A 240 3.22 1.44 -1.27
N SER A 241 2.21 2.27 -0.98
CA SER A 241 1.22 2.03 0.08
C SER A 241 0.21 0.91 -0.22
N ASP A 242 0.17 0.36 -1.43
CA ASP A 242 -0.66 -0.81 -1.71
C ASP A 242 -0.07 -2.08 -1.06
N CYS A 243 1.25 -2.08 -0.80
CA CYS A 243 1.96 -3.18 -0.14
C CYS A 243 2.50 -2.81 1.24
N HIS A 244 2.87 -1.54 1.47
CA HIS A 244 3.49 -1.06 2.70
C HIS A 244 2.59 -0.09 3.47
N ASN A 245 2.64 -0.16 4.81
CA ASN A 245 2.11 0.90 5.64
C ASN A 245 3.26 1.77 6.17
N PRO A 246 3.53 2.95 5.55
CA PRO A 246 4.66 3.79 5.94
C PRO A 246 4.55 4.38 7.35
N HIS A 247 3.39 4.26 7.98
CA HIS A 247 3.16 4.70 9.35
C HIS A 247 3.44 3.61 10.40
N GLY A 248 3.95 2.44 9.97
CA GLY A 248 4.21 1.31 10.85
C GLY A 248 3.16 0.19 10.70
N SER A 249 3.60 -1.03 10.83
CA SER A 249 2.76 -2.22 10.81
C SER A 249 3.41 -3.35 11.62
N SER A 250 2.65 -4.41 11.86
CA SER A 250 3.17 -5.64 12.48
C SER A 250 3.92 -6.54 11.48
N GLY A 251 3.78 -6.29 10.19
CA GLY A 251 4.44 -7.06 9.15
C GLY A 251 5.92 -6.68 8.97
N PRO A 252 6.75 -7.60 8.47
CA PRO A 252 8.14 -7.31 8.18
C PRO A 252 8.25 -6.18 7.16
N SER A 253 9.30 -5.36 7.25
CA SER A 253 9.52 -4.22 6.35
C SER A 253 8.30 -3.31 6.19
N MET A 254 7.51 -3.15 7.22
CA MET A 254 6.26 -2.38 7.25
C MET A 254 5.24 -2.83 6.18
N LEU A 255 5.17 -4.12 5.84
CA LEU A 255 4.13 -4.64 4.97
C LEU A 255 2.74 -4.40 5.57
N ALA A 256 1.76 -4.11 4.71
CA ALA A 256 0.40 -3.82 5.12
C ALA A 256 -0.31 -5.02 5.78
N GLN A 257 0.14 -6.23 5.48
CA GLN A 257 -0.33 -7.48 6.08
C GLN A 257 0.76 -8.10 6.99
N PRO A 258 0.39 -8.98 7.92
CA PRO A 258 1.35 -9.61 8.85
C PRO A 258 2.46 -10.41 8.19
N THR A 259 2.22 -10.98 7.01
CA THR A 259 3.23 -11.72 6.24
C THR A 259 3.35 -11.20 4.81
N LEU A 260 4.47 -11.51 4.16
CA LEU A 260 4.68 -11.20 2.75
C LEU A 260 3.61 -11.88 1.88
N ASN A 261 3.38 -13.17 2.08
CA ASN A 261 2.42 -13.93 1.29
C ASN A 261 1.00 -13.36 1.41
N GLN A 262 0.56 -12.98 2.62
CA GLN A 262 -0.74 -12.33 2.81
C GLN A 262 -0.82 -10.99 2.07
N THR A 263 0.28 -10.23 2.00
CA THR A 263 0.33 -9.00 1.21
C THR A 263 0.16 -9.30 -0.29
N CYS A 264 0.86 -10.31 -0.81
CA CYS A 264 0.74 -10.72 -2.21
C CYS A 264 -0.68 -11.21 -2.54
N TYR A 265 -1.28 -11.99 -1.65
CA TYR A 265 -2.63 -12.56 -1.84
C TYR A 265 -3.76 -11.53 -1.86
N THR A 266 -3.51 -10.28 -1.47
CA THR A 266 -4.52 -9.21 -1.63
C THR A 266 -4.88 -8.96 -3.10
N CYS A 267 -3.94 -9.27 -4.02
CA CYS A 267 -4.13 -9.14 -5.46
C CYS A 267 -4.00 -10.48 -6.18
N HIS A 268 -3.12 -11.38 -5.71
CA HIS A 268 -2.83 -12.69 -6.28
C HIS A 268 -3.55 -13.82 -5.51
N ALA A 269 -4.86 -13.63 -5.30
CA ALA A 269 -5.68 -14.57 -4.52
C ALA A 269 -5.66 -16.01 -5.08
N GLU A 270 -5.49 -16.16 -6.40
CA GLU A 270 -5.43 -17.45 -7.08
C GLU A 270 -4.19 -18.29 -6.72
N LYS A 271 -3.17 -17.66 -6.09
CA LYS A 271 -1.97 -18.37 -5.62
C LYS A 271 -2.07 -18.84 -4.17
N ARG A 272 -3.15 -18.47 -3.48
CA ARG A 272 -3.30 -18.73 -2.05
C ARG A 272 -3.60 -20.19 -1.72
N GLY A 273 -4.31 -20.87 -2.59
CA GLY A 273 -4.86 -22.19 -2.30
C GLY A 273 -6.15 -22.13 -1.43
N PRO A 274 -6.53 -23.22 -0.77
CA PRO A 274 -5.77 -24.46 -0.64
C PRO A 274 -5.61 -25.20 -1.97
N LEU A 275 -4.45 -25.83 -2.17
CA LEU A 275 -4.16 -26.65 -3.34
C LEU A 275 -3.97 -28.11 -2.91
N LEU A 276 -4.41 -29.04 -3.75
CA LEU A 276 -4.26 -30.47 -3.47
C LEU A 276 -2.79 -30.87 -3.38
N TRP A 277 -1.97 -30.26 -4.23
CA TRP A 277 -0.52 -30.46 -4.28
C TRP A 277 0.14 -29.10 -4.12
N GLU A 278 0.66 -28.85 -2.95
CA GLU A 278 1.35 -27.60 -2.64
C GLU A 278 2.84 -27.70 -2.93
N HIS A 279 3.44 -26.58 -3.32
CA HIS A 279 4.89 -26.45 -3.40
C HIS A 279 5.34 -25.65 -2.16
N ALA A 280 6.05 -26.32 -1.25
CA ALA A 280 6.38 -25.77 0.07
C ALA A 280 6.95 -24.33 0.04
N PRO A 281 7.94 -23.99 -0.84
CA PRO A 281 8.47 -22.62 -0.89
C PRO A 281 7.41 -21.55 -1.23
N VAL A 282 6.35 -21.91 -1.97
CA VAL A 282 5.26 -20.99 -2.30
C VAL A 282 4.41 -20.70 -1.08
N ALA A 283 4.15 -21.73 -0.26
CA ALA A 283 3.41 -21.55 0.99
C ALA A 283 4.23 -20.75 2.03
N GLU A 284 5.55 -20.88 2.01
CA GLU A 284 6.46 -20.22 2.94
C GLU A 284 6.63 -18.73 2.63
N ASP A 285 7.21 -18.39 1.46
CA ASP A 285 7.57 -17.02 1.13
C ASP A 285 7.71 -16.82 -0.39
N CYS A 286 6.85 -15.98 -0.97
CA CYS A 286 6.90 -15.61 -2.39
C CYS A 286 8.25 -15.01 -2.79
N SER A 287 8.95 -14.34 -1.86
CA SER A 287 10.24 -13.72 -2.16
C SER A 287 11.39 -14.72 -2.29
N LEU A 288 11.21 -16.00 -2.01
CA LEU A 288 12.20 -17.02 -2.34
C LEU A 288 12.50 -17.04 -3.84
N CYS A 289 11.48 -16.83 -4.66
CA CYS A 289 11.56 -16.84 -6.11
C CYS A 289 11.45 -15.46 -6.75
N HIS A 290 10.65 -14.55 -6.18
CA HIS A 290 10.28 -13.27 -6.78
C HIS A 290 10.96 -12.08 -6.11
N ALA A 291 11.33 -11.07 -6.91
CA ALA A 291 11.83 -9.77 -6.47
C ALA A 291 10.71 -8.72 -6.65
N ALA A 292 9.94 -8.45 -5.60
CA ALA A 292 8.68 -7.70 -5.68
C ALA A 292 8.81 -6.29 -6.26
N HIS A 293 9.95 -5.62 -6.10
CA HIS A 293 10.18 -4.28 -6.63
C HIS A 293 10.59 -4.26 -8.09
N GLY A 294 11.19 -5.35 -8.59
CA GLY A 294 11.58 -5.45 -9.99
C GLY A 294 12.72 -6.40 -10.27
N SER A 295 12.71 -6.97 -11.44
CA SER A 295 13.71 -7.90 -11.96
C SER A 295 14.00 -7.62 -13.43
N VAL A 296 15.17 -8.03 -13.89
CA VAL A 296 15.51 -8.09 -15.34
C VAL A 296 14.96 -9.36 -15.99
N ARG A 297 14.28 -10.22 -15.23
CA ARG A 297 13.69 -11.48 -15.67
C ARG A 297 12.18 -11.42 -15.59
N ASP A 298 11.50 -12.08 -16.51
CA ASP A 298 10.05 -12.15 -16.56
C ASP A 298 9.47 -12.67 -15.24
N ALA A 299 8.23 -12.32 -14.97
CA ALA A 299 7.51 -12.68 -13.76
C ALA A 299 8.24 -12.31 -12.46
N LEU A 300 9.05 -11.26 -12.47
CA LEU A 300 9.81 -10.79 -11.30
C LEU A 300 10.78 -11.82 -10.73
N LEU A 301 11.23 -12.81 -11.49
CA LEU A 301 12.09 -13.89 -10.97
C LEU A 301 13.47 -13.36 -10.57
N LYS A 302 13.98 -13.81 -9.41
CA LYS A 302 15.32 -13.48 -8.92
C LYS A 302 16.43 -14.10 -9.78
N LYS A 303 16.19 -15.31 -10.29
CA LYS A 303 17.08 -16.04 -11.21
C LYS A 303 16.25 -16.67 -12.32
N SER A 304 16.85 -16.91 -13.46
CA SER A 304 16.17 -17.63 -14.53
C SER A 304 16.11 -19.14 -14.21
N PRO A 305 15.04 -19.85 -14.58
CA PRO A 305 15.11 -21.31 -14.68
C PRO A 305 16.18 -21.70 -15.71
N PRO A 306 16.95 -22.81 -15.52
CA PRO A 306 16.82 -23.77 -14.42
C PRO A 306 17.52 -23.36 -13.12
N LEU A 307 18.38 -22.34 -13.11
CA LEU A 307 19.19 -21.93 -11.96
C LEU A 307 18.36 -21.59 -10.70
N LEU A 308 17.16 -21.05 -10.90
CA LEU A 308 16.25 -20.77 -9.79
C LEU A 308 15.84 -22.07 -9.07
N CYS A 309 15.46 -23.07 -9.85
CA CYS A 309 14.98 -24.35 -9.33
C CYS A 309 16.12 -25.16 -8.68
N GLN A 310 17.32 -25.10 -9.28
CA GLN A 310 18.52 -25.80 -8.83
C GLN A 310 19.11 -25.28 -7.51
N GLN A 311 18.57 -24.20 -6.96
CA GLN A 311 18.95 -23.77 -5.61
C GLN A 311 18.48 -24.77 -4.52
N CYS A 312 17.45 -25.57 -4.82
CA CYS A 312 16.83 -26.51 -3.91
C CYS A 312 16.72 -27.92 -4.51
N HIS A 313 16.61 -28.03 -5.85
CA HIS A 313 16.41 -29.28 -6.56
C HIS A 313 17.70 -29.77 -7.21
N GLU A 314 18.13 -30.98 -6.82
CA GLU A 314 19.27 -31.67 -7.43
C GLU A 314 18.89 -32.16 -8.85
N PRO A 315 19.62 -31.75 -9.90
CA PRO A 315 19.32 -32.18 -11.26
C PRO A 315 19.85 -33.59 -11.60
N ALA A 316 20.66 -34.21 -10.76
CA ALA A 316 21.28 -35.52 -11.05
C ALA A 316 20.22 -36.58 -11.33
N GLY A 317 20.38 -37.31 -12.43
CA GLY A 317 19.45 -38.36 -12.86
C GLY A 317 18.12 -37.84 -13.45
N HIS A 318 17.90 -36.51 -13.48
CA HIS A 318 16.72 -35.94 -14.09
C HIS A 318 16.89 -35.82 -15.62
N PRO A 319 15.82 -36.02 -16.44
CA PRO A 319 15.90 -35.94 -17.91
C PRO A 319 16.44 -34.57 -18.45
N SER A 320 16.46 -33.51 -17.62
CA SER A 320 16.96 -32.17 -17.97
C SER A 320 18.47 -31.98 -17.76
N VAL A 321 19.19 -32.97 -17.26
CA VAL A 321 20.66 -32.86 -17.08
C VAL A 321 21.31 -32.63 -18.44
N ALA A 322 22.28 -31.73 -18.48
CA ALA A 322 23.03 -31.44 -19.68
C ALA A 322 23.70 -32.71 -20.26
N TYR A 323 23.44 -32.97 -21.50
CA TYR A 323 23.98 -34.11 -22.22
C TYR A 323 25.38 -33.77 -22.72
N ASN A 324 26.27 -34.72 -22.67
CA ASN A 324 27.46 -34.70 -23.50
C ASN A 324 27.01 -34.87 -24.97
N GLY A 325 27.82 -34.49 -25.93
CA GLY A 325 27.46 -34.54 -27.34
C GLY A 325 27.01 -35.90 -27.87
N GLY A 326 27.39 -37.01 -27.21
CA GLY A 326 26.95 -38.36 -27.53
C GLY A 326 25.53 -38.74 -27.02
N ALA A 327 24.98 -37.93 -26.12
CA ALA A 327 23.66 -38.19 -25.54
C ALA A 327 22.55 -37.27 -26.11
N LEU A 328 22.85 -36.56 -27.21
CA LEU A 328 21.84 -35.72 -27.88
C LEU A 328 20.75 -36.57 -28.51
N PRO A 329 19.51 -36.06 -28.61
CA PRO A 329 18.41 -36.74 -29.30
C PRO A 329 18.84 -37.12 -30.75
N GLY A 330 18.71 -38.36 -31.09
CA GLY A 330 19.12 -38.91 -32.41
C GLY A 330 20.53 -39.54 -32.45
N ASN A 331 21.37 -39.36 -31.45
CA ASN A 331 22.73 -39.89 -31.39
C ASN A 331 22.89 -41.04 -30.34
N ALA A 332 21.85 -41.77 -30.01
CA ALA A 332 21.97 -42.86 -29.07
C ALA A 332 22.81 -44.01 -29.67
N PRO A 333 23.97 -44.37 -29.06
CA PRO A 333 24.70 -45.57 -29.50
C PRO A 333 23.82 -46.80 -29.30
N GLY A 334 23.55 -47.51 -30.42
CA GLY A 334 22.78 -48.74 -30.40
C GLY A 334 21.26 -48.59 -30.63
N GLY A 335 20.77 -47.45 -31.06
CA GLY A 335 19.41 -47.31 -31.54
C GLY A 335 18.31 -47.43 -30.48
N THR A 336 18.64 -47.37 -29.21
CA THR A 336 17.67 -47.30 -28.11
C THR A 336 17.27 -45.86 -27.87
N THR A 337 15.99 -45.58 -27.89
CA THR A 337 15.33 -44.28 -27.84
C THR A 337 15.46 -43.51 -26.52
N ALA A 338 16.47 -43.72 -25.77
CA ALA A 338 16.68 -43.01 -24.51
C ALA A 338 17.32 -41.64 -24.65
N GLY A 339 17.23 -41.03 -25.83
CA GLY A 339 17.63 -39.63 -26.04
C GLY A 339 16.62 -38.73 -25.37
N ALA A 340 17.13 -37.74 -24.65
CA ALA A 340 16.28 -36.73 -24.05
C ALA A 340 15.45 -35.99 -25.08
N SER A 341 14.31 -35.55 -24.66
CA SER A 341 13.45 -34.70 -25.45
C SER A 341 14.18 -33.42 -25.88
N VAL A 342 14.09 -33.03 -27.15
CA VAL A 342 14.60 -31.74 -27.67
C VAL A 342 14.07 -30.55 -26.86
N PHE A 343 12.92 -30.67 -26.22
CA PHE A 343 12.35 -29.65 -25.35
C PHE A 343 13.18 -29.39 -24.07
N LEU A 344 14.04 -30.31 -23.68
CA LEU A 344 14.94 -30.15 -22.54
C LEU A 344 16.16 -29.31 -22.85
N LEU A 345 16.57 -29.24 -24.12
CA LEU A 345 17.63 -28.33 -24.57
C LEU A 345 17.22 -26.87 -24.49
N ALA A 346 15.93 -26.58 -24.56
CA ALA A 346 15.39 -25.24 -24.33
C ALA A 346 15.40 -24.79 -22.86
N GLY A 347 15.88 -25.65 -21.94
CA GLY A 347 16.39 -25.25 -20.64
C GLY A 347 15.37 -24.86 -19.57
N GLY A 348 14.09 -24.98 -19.79
CA GLY A 348 13.09 -24.54 -18.81
C GLY A 348 12.46 -25.69 -18.03
N CYS A 349 12.70 -25.81 -16.70
CA CYS A 349 11.96 -26.73 -15.85
C CYS A 349 10.44 -26.57 -15.97
N THR A 350 9.98 -25.32 -16.14
CA THR A 350 8.58 -24.96 -16.30
C THR A 350 7.95 -25.40 -17.63
N ASN A 351 8.73 -25.88 -18.60
CA ASN A 351 8.19 -26.50 -19.81
C ASN A 351 7.42 -27.79 -19.50
N CYS A 352 7.81 -28.48 -18.43
CA CYS A 352 7.13 -29.68 -17.94
C CYS A 352 6.43 -29.41 -16.60
N HIS A 353 7.09 -28.75 -15.67
CA HIS A 353 6.56 -28.42 -14.35
C HIS A 353 5.88 -27.04 -14.38
N SER A 354 4.75 -26.95 -15.06
CA SER A 354 4.07 -25.64 -15.28
C SER A 354 3.32 -25.11 -14.07
N GLN A 355 2.99 -25.97 -13.11
CA GLN A 355 2.18 -25.62 -11.94
C GLN A 355 3.05 -25.41 -10.67
N VAL A 356 4.14 -24.68 -10.79
CA VAL A 356 5.10 -24.46 -9.70
C VAL A 356 4.51 -23.80 -8.45
N HIS A 357 3.36 -23.15 -8.54
CA HIS A 357 2.65 -22.55 -7.41
C HIS A 357 1.73 -23.55 -6.68
N GLY A 358 1.59 -24.79 -7.21
CA GLY A 358 0.69 -25.80 -6.71
C GLY A 358 -0.37 -26.21 -7.72
N SER A 359 -1.02 -27.36 -7.51
CA SER A 359 -1.98 -27.95 -8.44
C SER A 359 -3.14 -28.61 -7.71
N ASN A 360 -4.33 -28.54 -8.31
CA ASN A 360 -5.50 -29.31 -7.90
C ASN A 360 -5.77 -30.52 -8.79
N HIS A 361 -4.88 -30.79 -9.75
CA HIS A 361 -5.03 -31.95 -10.64
C HIS A 361 -4.66 -33.25 -9.91
N PRO A 362 -5.44 -34.36 -10.04
CA PRO A 362 -5.18 -35.62 -9.32
C PRO A 362 -3.78 -36.22 -9.55
N SER A 363 -3.19 -36.00 -10.74
CA SER A 363 -1.82 -36.43 -11.06
C SER A 363 -0.74 -35.39 -10.75
N GLY A 364 -1.08 -34.36 -10.01
CA GLY A 364 -0.31 -33.14 -9.88
C GLY A 364 0.82 -33.12 -8.88
N SER A 365 1.17 -34.22 -8.19
CA SER A 365 2.27 -34.24 -7.21
C SER A 365 3.63 -33.78 -7.78
N LYS A 366 3.83 -33.92 -9.09
CA LYS A 366 5.01 -33.42 -9.80
C LYS A 366 4.83 -32.00 -10.35
N LEU A 367 3.71 -31.36 -10.08
CA LEU A 367 3.37 -29.99 -10.50
C LEU A 367 3.46 -29.77 -12.02
N MET A 368 3.12 -30.79 -12.82
CA MET A 368 3.15 -30.75 -14.27
C MET A 368 1.82 -30.22 -14.85
N ARG A 369 0.74 -30.34 -14.09
CA ARG A 369 -0.60 -29.84 -14.43
C ARG A 369 -1.32 -29.31 -13.20
#